data_aa5aa02308e9bb45ef94f48d73c53ab4
#
_entry.id   aa5aa02308e9bb45ef94f48d73c53ab4
#
_cell.length_a   1.000
_cell.length_b   1.000
_cell.length_c   1.000
_cell.angle_alpha   90.00
_cell.angle_beta   90.00
_cell.angle_gamma   90.00
#
_symmetry.space_group_name_H-M   'P 1'
#
loop_
_entity.id
_entity.type
_entity.pdbx_description
1 polymer ?
#
loop_
_entity_poly.entity_id
_entity_poly.type
_entity_poly.pdbx_seq_one_letter_code
_entity_poly.pdbx_strand_id
1 'polypeptide(L)'
;FSDRYANNMSGGQRQRIAIARALVLEPEIIICDEATSALDMSVQKTVIELLTRLQRERQVAYLFICHDLALANTFCDKIIVMQKGKVVETIRDLTLAKDPYTKKLLASIFTIEEGKNKVLPDELFA
;
A
#
# COMPACT_ATOMS: atom_id res chain seq x y z
N PHE A 1 -28.96 0.27 10.56
CA PHE A 1 -27.67 -0.35 10.88
C PHE A 1 -27.14 0.27 12.15
N SER A 2 -27.26 -0.46 13.23
CA SER A 2 -26.84 -0.02 14.54
C SER A 2 -25.31 -0.13 14.69
N ASP A 3 -24.74 0.71 15.55
CA ASP A 3 -23.32 0.69 15.98
C ASP A 3 -22.83 -0.71 16.40
N ARG A 4 -23.77 -1.59 16.70
CA ARG A 4 -23.56 -2.98 17.08
C ARG A 4 -22.87 -3.83 16.00
N TYR A 5 -23.10 -3.55 14.72
CA TYR A 5 -22.45 -4.23 13.61
C TYR A 5 -21.04 -3.76 13.33
N ALA A 6 -20.77 -2.46 13.53
CA ALA A 6 -19.44 -1.90 13.36
C ALA A 6 -18.42 -2.50 14.32
N ASN A 7 -18.84 -2.84 15.55
CA ASN A 7 -17.97 -3.43 16.57
C ASN A 7 -17.67 -4.91 16.36
N ASN A 8 -18.51 -5.62 15.59
CA ASN A 8 -18.37 -7.05 15.31
C ASN A 8 -17.77 -7.36 13.94
N MET A 9 -17.44 -6.34 13.15
CA MET A 9 -16.87 -6.52 11.82
C MET A 9 -15.37 -6.78 11.87
N SER A 10 -14.89 -7.65 10.97
CA SER A 10 -13.45 -7.81 10.73
C SER A 10 -12.84 -6.52 10.18
N GLY A 11 -11.53 -6.36 10.30
CA GLY A 11 -10.81 -5.23 9.71
C GLY A 11 -11.07 -5.08 8.21
N GLY A 12 -11.11 -6.19 7.48
CA GLY A 12 -11.42 -6.19 6.05
C GLY A 12 -12.83 -5.72 5.72
N GLN A 13 -13.82 -6.11 6.53
CA GLN A 13 -15.19 -5.66 6.37
C GLN A 13 -15.32 -4.15 6.62
N ARG A 14 -14.64 -3.63 7.63
CA ARG A 14 -14.58 -2.19 7.89
C ARG A 14 -13.98 -1.42 6.73
N GLN A 15 -12.92 -1.93 6.15
CA GLN A 15 -12.26 -1.32 4.99
C GLN A 15 -13.18 -1.31 3.77
N ARG A 16 -13.89 -2.39 3.51
CA ARG A 16 -14.87 -2.46 2.39
C ARG A 16 -15.98 -1.42 2.56
N ILE A 17 -16.49 -1.22 3.77
CA ILE A 17 -17.50 -0.21 4.07
C ILE A 17 -16.94 1.20 3.87
N ALA A 18 -15.72 1.47 4.32
CA ALA A 18 -15.07 2.77 4.14
C ALA A 18 -14.88 3.07 2.64
N ILE A 19 -14.44 2.10 1.86
CA ILE A 19 -14.30 2.21 0.40
C ILE A 19 -15.66 2.48 -0.25
N ALA A 20 -16.70 1.75 0.13
CA ALA A 20 -18.05 1.94 -0.40
C ALA A 20 -18.59 3.34 -0.10
N ARG A 21 -18.36 3.85 1.11
CA ARG A 21 -18.74 5.22 1.48
C ARG A 21 -18.03 6.27 0.63
N ALA A 22 -16.74 6.09 0.39
CA ALA A 22 -15.97 7.00 -0.46
C ALA A 22 -16.51 7.00 -1.89
N LEU A 23 -16.86 5.84 -2.43
CA LEU A 23 -17.36 5.67 -3.80
C LEU A 23 -18.75 6.27 -4.02
N VAL A 24 -19.59 6.39 -3.00
CA VAL A 24 -20.92 7.00 -3.10
C VAL A 24 -20.85 8.41 -3.65
N LEU A 25 -19.78 9.14 -3.36
CA LEU A 25 -19.55 10.50 -3.83
C LEU A 25 -19.02 10.57 -5.27
N GLU A 26 -18.81 9.44 -5.92
CA GLU A 26 -18.20 9.33 -7.27
C GLU A 26 -16.92 10.15 -7.43
N PRO A 27 -15.91 9.97 -6.54
CA PRO A 27 -14.70 10.78 -6.56
C PRO A 27 -13.79 10.39 -7.72
N GLU A 28 -12.98 11.34 -8.16
CA GLU A 28 -11.91 11.07 -9.11
C GLU A 28 -10.66 10.51 -8.42
N ILE A 29 -10.44 10.88 -7.15
CA ILE A 29 -9.29 10.46 -6.35
C ILE A 29 -9.79 9.99 -4.97
N ILE A 30 -9.29 8.87 -4.53
CA ILE A 30 -9.50 8.35 -3.17
C ILE A 30 -8.15 8.31 -2.45
N ILE A 31 -8.11 8.88 -1.24
CA ILE A 31 -6.93 8.81 -0.37
C ILE A 31 -7.09 7.59 0.54
N CYS A 32 -6.17 6.64 0.41
CA CYS A 32 -6.10 5.45 1.24
C CYS A 32 -4.97 5.60 2.24
N ASP A 33 -5.28 6.07 3.45
CA ASP A 33 -4.29 6.29 4.50
C ASP A 33 -4.18 5.04 5.36
N GLU A 34 -3.07 4.30 5.18
CA GLU A 34 -2.77 3.05 5.89
C GLU A 34 -3.92 2.02 5.82
N ALA A 35 -4.60 1.94 4.68
CA ALA A 35 -5.82 1.14 4.50
C ALA A 35 -5.63 -0.36 4.78
N THR A 36 -4.41 -0.86 4.75
CA THR A 36 -4.08 -2.29 4.92
C THR A 36 -3.17 -2.59 6.10
N SER A 37 -2.73 -1.59 6.86
CA SER A 37 -1.70 -1.73 7.89
C SER A 37 -2.06 -2.65 9.05
N ALA A 38 -3.34 -2.72 9.41
CA ALA A 38 -3.85 -3.54 10.52
C ALA A 38 -4.47 -4.87 10.07
N LEU A 39 -4.37 -5.20 8.78
CA LEU A 39 -4.97 -6.38 8.19
C LEU A 39 -3.97 -7.53 8.10
N ASP A 40 -4.43 -8.76 8.26
CA ASP A 40 -3.61 -9.93 7.92
C ASP A 40 -3.41 -10.03 6.40
N MET A 41 -2.45 -10.86 5.96
CA MET A 41 -2.06 -10.92 4.56
C MET A 41 -3.18 -11.37 3.62
N SER A 42 -4.05 -12.29 4.05
CA SER A 42 -5.15 -12.77 3.22
C SER A 42 -6.23 -11.71 3.02
N VAL A 43 -6.56 -10.99 4.07
CA VAL A 43 -7.52 -9.88 4.05
C VAL A 43 -6.97 -8.70 3.26
N GLN A 44 -5.68 -8.39 3.45
CA GLN A 44 -4.97 -7.36 2.70
C GLN A 44 -5.05 -7.62 1.19
N LYS A 45 -4.79 -8.83 0.76
CA LYS A 45 -4.90 -9.24 -0.64
C LYS A 45 -6.30 -9.00 -1.19
N THR A 46 -7.32 -9.39 -0.44
CA THR A 46 -8.73 -9.20 -0.83
C THR A 46 -9.08 -7.73 -1.00
N VAL A 47 -8.62 -6.86 -0.09
CA VAL A 47 -8.84 -5.41 -0.18
C VAL A 47 -8.13 -4.83 -1.41
N ILE A 48 -6.88 -5.22 -1.67
CA ILE A 48 -6.14 -4.76 -2.84
C ILE A 48 -6.79 -5.22 -4.15
N GLU A 49 -7.29 -6.44 -4.21
CA GLU A 49 -8.04 -6.94 -5.37
C GLU A 49 -9.32 -6.12 -5.61
N LEU A 50 -10.02 -5.77 -4.55
CA LEU A 50 -11.19 -4.89 -4.63
C LEU A 50 -10.83 -3.51 -5.16
N LEU A 51 -9.79 -2.88 -4.63
CA LEU A 51 -9.32 -1.57 -5.07
C LEU A 51 -8.89 -1.60 -6.55
N THR A 52 -8.19 -2.64 -6.97
CA THR A 52 -7.77 -2.82 -8.36
C THR A 52 -8.97 -2.94 -9.30
N ARG A 53 -9.97 -3.72 -8.91
CA ARG A 53 -11.21 -3.88 -9.69
C ARG A 53 -11.96 -2.56 -9.82
N LEU A 54 -12.11 -1.84 -8.72
CA LEU A 54 -12.79 -0.55 -8.71
C LEU A 54 -12.07 0.50 -9.55
N GLN A 55 -10.74 0.48 -9.58
CA GLN A 55 -9.96 1.34 -10.44
C GLN A 55 -10.29 1.12 -11.92
N ARG A 56 -10.42 -0.13 -12.33
CA ARG A 56 -10.80 -0.48 -13.71
C ARG A 56 -12.24 -0.08 -14.04
N GLU A 57 -13.18 -0.37 -13.14
CA GLU A 57 -14.61 -0.16 -13.37
C GLU A 57 -15.02 1.30 -13.24
N ARG A 58 -14.43 2.03 -12.31
CA ARG A 58 -14.79 3.41 -11.96
C ARG A 58 -13.79 4.45 -12.43
N GLN A 59 -12.64 4.03 -12.93
CA GLN A 59 -11.54 4.92 -13.33
C GLN A 59 -11.12 5.90 -12.24
N VAL A 60 -11.14 5.47 -11.00
CA VAL A 60 -10.71 6.24 -9.85
C VAL A 60 -9.20 6.14 -9.67
N ALA A 61 -8.55 7.24 -9.29
CA ALA A 61 -7.14 7.23 -8.90
C ALA A 61 -7.02 7.07 -7.39
N TYR A 62 -5.95 6.40 -6.94
CA TYR A 62 -5.64 6.26 -5.52
C TYR A 62 -4.37 7.00 -5.15
N LEU A 63 -4.44 7.73 -4.04
CA LEU A 63 -3.26 8.15 -3.30
C LEU A 63 -3.12 7.20 -2.10
N PHE A 64 -2.21 6.25 -2.20
CA PHE A 64 -2.04 5.18 -1.23
C PHE A 64 -0.88 5.49 -0.29
N ILE A 65 -1.18 5.70 0.99
CA ILE A 65 -0.19 5.98 2.03
C ILE A 65 0.03 4.70 2.82
N CYS A 66 1.25 4.18 2.82
CA CYS A 66 1.59 2.94 3.51
C CYS A 66 3.05 2.89 3.91
N HIS A 67 3.37 1.98 4.82
CA HIS A 67 4.75 1.67 5.23
C HIS A 67 5.32 0.46 4.51
N ASP A 68 4.49 -0.31 3.82
CA ASP A 68 4.88 -1.54 3.14
C ASP A 68 5.31 -1.24 1.70
N LEU A 69 6.62 -1.19 1.49
CA LEU A 69 7.21 -0.94 0.17
C LEU A 69 6.92 -2.06 -0.83
N ALA A 70 6.88 -3.32 -0.38
CA ALA A 70 6.58 -4.44 -1.25
C ALA A 70 5.16 -4.34 -1.80
N LEU A 71 4.20 -3.97 -0.95
CA LEU A 71 2.82 -3.71 -1.36
C LEU A 71 2.74 -2.54 -2.32
N ALA A 72 3.40 -1.43 -2.01
CA ALA A 72 3.43 -0.25 -2.88
C ALA A 72 4.00 -0.60 -4.26
N ASN A 73 5.06 -1.38 -4.31
CA ASN A 73 5.67 -1.81 -5.58
C ASN A 73 4.75 -2.71 -6.41
N THR A 74 3.95 -3.53 -5.77
CA THR A 74 3.02 -4.44 -6.45
C THR A 74 1.77 -3.74 -6.96
N PHE A 75 1.24 -2.80 -6.17
CA PHE A 75 -0.06 -2.19 -6.40
C PHE A 75 0.00 -0.83 -7.08
N CYS A 76 1.01 -0.01 -6.76
CA CYS A 76 1.08 1.37 -7.23
C CYS A 76 1.86 1.51 -8.53
N ASP A 77 1.43 2.45 -9.38
CA ASP A 77 2.12 2.78 -10.63
C ASP A 77 3.33 3.68 -10.41
N LYS A 78 3.32 4.44 -9.30
CA LYS A 78 4.36 5.38 -8.92
C LYS A 78 4.51 5.38 -7.41
N ILE A 79 5.75 5.40 -6.94
CA ILE A 79 6.08 5.45 -5.52
C ILE A 79 6.79 6.77 -5.23
N ILE A 80 6.27 7.48 -4.23
CA ILE A 80 6.88 8.70 -3.71
C ILE A 80 7.41 8.40 -2.33
N VAL A 81 8.72 8.48 -2.15
CA VAL A 81 9.37 8.25 -0.87
C VAL A 81 9.54 9.58 -0.15
N MET A 82 9.09 9.65 1.10
CA MET A 82 9.17 10.86 1.91
C MET A 82 10.00 10.61 3.17
N GLN A 83 10.76 11.60 3.56
CA GLN A 83 11.53 11.63 4.81
C GLN A 83 11.42 13.01 5.43
N LYS A 84 11.04 13.08 6.71
CA LYS A 84 10.94 14.34 7.47
C LYS A 84 10.15 15.43 6.74
N GLY A 85 9.01 15.04 6.16
CA GLY A 85 8.12 15.96 5.47
C GLY A 85 8.58 16.38 4.07
N LYS A 86 9.65 15.80 3.54
CA LYS A 86 10.18 16.11 2.21
C LYS A 86 10.15 14.88 1.31
N VAL A 87 9.87 15.10 0.03
CA VAL A 87 10.02 14.07 -1.00
C VAL A 87 11.50 13.88 -1.28
N VAL A 88 12.02 12.68 -1.06
CA VAL A 88 13.43 12.34 -1.32
C VAL A 88 13.62 11.63 -2.64
N GLU A 89 12.61 10.90 -3.10
CA GLU A 89 12.68 10.18 -4.36
C GLU A 89 11.28 9.88 -4.92
N THR A 90 11.16 9.85 -6.24
CA THR A 90 9.97 9.41 -6.96
C THR A 90 10.38 8.37 -7.98
N ILE A 91 9.87 7.15 -7.87
CA ILE A 91 10.23 6.01 -8.70
C ILE A 91 9.01 5.22 -9.13
N ARG A 92 9.12 4.49 -10.22
CA ARG A 92 8.07 3.58 -10.72
C ARG A 92 8.26 2.15 -10.25
N ASP A 93 9.48 1.79 -9.89
CA ASP A 93 9.85 0.45 -9.46
C ASP A 93 10.96 0.56 -8.41
N LEU A 94 10.94 -0.30 -7.40
CA LEU A 94 11.93 -0.30 -6.33
C LEU A 94 13.36 -0.62 -6.83
N THR A 95 13.48 -1.33 -7.95
CA THR A 95 14.78 -1.59 -8.58
C THR A 95 15.45 -0.32 -9.09
N LEU A 96 14.70 0.75 -9.27
CA LEU A 96 15.19 2.06 -9.71
C LEU A 96 15.63 2.98 -8.56
N ALA A 97 15.56 2.50 -7.32
CA ALA A 97 15.90 3.28 -6.12
C ALA A 97 17.36 3.74 -6.14
N LYS A 98 17.60 5.04 -5.99
CA LYS A 98 18.92 5.67 -5.98
C LYS A 98 19.21 6.38 -4.68
N ASP A 99 18.18 6.95 -4.04
CA ASP A 99 18.35 7.69 -2.79
C ASP A 99 18.80 6.77 -1.66
N PRO A 100 19.80 7.17 -0.84
CA PRO A 100 20.29 6.37 0.28
C PRO A 100 19.20 6.02 1.30
N TYR A 101 18.24 6.91 1.53
CA TYR A 101 17.13 6.66 2.45
C TYR A 101 16.19 5.57 1.91
N THR A 102 15.85 5.62 0.62
CA THR A 102 15.05 4.59 -0.04
C THR A 102 15.74 3.23 0.03
N LYS A 103 17.02 3.17 -0.26
CA LYS A 103 17.83 1.95 -0.15
C LYS A 103 17.85 1.41 1.28
N LYS A 104 17.93 2.28 2.27
CA LYS A 104 17.88 1.89 3.68
C LYS A 104 16.53 1.30 4.07
N LEU A 105 15.43 1.87 3.58
CA LEU A 105 14.09 1.32 3.79
C LEU A 105 13.95 -0.07 3.16
N LEU A 106 14.46 -0.24 1.95
CA LEU A 106 14.49 -1.53 1.27
C LEU A 106 15.28 -2.57 2.07
N ALA A 107 16.47 -2.22 2.53
CA ALA A 107 17.32 -3.11 3.33
C ALA A 107 16.61 -3.58 4.60
N SER A 108 15.86 -2.71 5.29
CA SER A 108 15.14 -3.06 6.52
C SER A 108 14.03 -4.09 6.28
N ILE A 109 13.35 -4.03 5.13
CA ILE A 109 12.31 -4.99 4.75
C ILE A 109 12.93 -6.35 4.49
N PHE A 110 14.04 -6.39 3.79
CA PHE A 110 14.69 -7.63 3.40
C PHE A 110 15.40 -8.33 4.56
N THR A 111 15.85 -7.60 5.56
CA THR A 111 16.39 -8.19 6.80
C THR A 111 15.32 -8.99 7.56
N ILE A 112 14.07 -8.58 7.47
CA ILE A 112 12.94 -9.33 8.04
C ILE A 112 12.58 -10.55 7.18
N GLU A 113 12.79 -10.47 5.87
CA GLU A 113 12.52 -11.58 4.92
C GLU A 113 13.69 -12.56 4.77
N GLU A 114 14.92 -12.20 5.12
CA GLU A 114 16.08 -13.11 5.10
C GLU A 114 15.89 -14.33 6.02
N GLY A 115 15.04 -14.24 7.04
CA GLY A 115 14.52 -15.40 7.74
C GLY A 115 13.69 -16.35 6.89
N LYS A 116 13.42 -16.01 5.61
CA LYS A 116 12.60 -16.76 4.66
C LYS A 116 13.26 -17.04 3.30
N ASN A 117 14.58 -17.03 3.22
CA ASN A 117 15.35 -17.47 2.02
C ASN A 117 15.12 -16.71 0.71
N LYS A 118 15.02 -15.40 0.71
CA LYS A 118 15.10 -14.62 -0.53
C LYS A 118 16.36 -13.77 -0.58
N VAL A 119 17.26 -14.13 -1.47
CA VAL A 119 18.48 -13.37 -1.78
C VAL A 119 18.11 -12.19 -2.69
N LEU A 120 18.45 -10.99 -2.26
CA LEU A 120 18.38 -9.80 -3.10
C LEU A 120 19.55 -9.75 -4.08
N PRO A 121 19.32 -9.21 -5.28
CA PRO A 121 20.43 -8.88 -6.17
C PRO A 121 21.34 -7.83 -5.50
N ASP A 122 22.63 -8.08 -5.50
CA ASP A 122 23.65 -7.16 -4.96
C ASP A 122 23.60 -5.75 -5.58
N GLU A 123 23.01 -5.64 -6.75
CA GLU A 123 22.82 -4.40 -7.50
C GLU A 123 21.96 -3.35 -6.79
N LEU A 124 21.11 -3.77 -5.84
CA LEU A 124 20.28 -2.86 -5.06
C LEU A 124 21.05 -2.10 -3.99
N PHE A 125 22.27 -2.55 -3.66
CA PHE A 125 23.12 -1.97 -2.62
C PHE A 125 24.37 -1.26 -3.18
N ALA A 126 24.54 -1.32 -4.47
CA ALA A 126 25.66 -0.67 -5.15
C ALA A 126 25.47 0.86 -5.24
#